data_b55fb17c3fd675b0bd427a56d0699757
#
_entry.id   b55fb17c3fd675b0bd427a56d0699757
#
_cell.length_a   1.000
_cell.length_b   1.000
_cell.length_c   1.000
_cell.angle_alpha   90.00
_cell.angle_beta   90.00
_cell.angle_gamma   90.00
#
_symmetry.space_group_name_H-M   'P 1'
#
loop_
_entity.id
_entity.type
_entity.pdbx_description
1 polymer ?
#
loop_
_entity_poly.entity_id
_entity_poly.type
_entity_poly.pdbx_seq_one_letter_code
_entity_poly.pdbx_strand_id
1 'polypeptide(L)'
;KKMFKQFSFPCGVPSHCAPETPGSINEGGELGYSIAHAFGAVLDNPELIAVAVVGDGEAETGPLATSWHSNKFLNPVTDGAVLPIMNMNGYKISNPTIFARLSHEEVENFFKGCGWKPYFVEGDDPMEMHRKMAETMDAAIEEIKVIQKNAREDNDPERPVWPMIVLR
;
A
#
# COMPACT_ATOMS: atom_id res chain seq x y z
N LYS A 1 23.98 13.22 -2.34
CA LYS A 1 24.98 13.37 -3.45
C LYS A 1 25.34 12.02 -4.09
N LYS A 2 25.55 10.93 -3.33
CA LYS A 2 25.89 9.59 -3.88
C LYS A 2 24.77 9.04 -4.76
N MET A 3 23.52 9.08 -4.28
CA MET A 3 22.34 8.62 -5.02
C MET A 3 22.23 9.29 -6.40
N PHE A 4 22.32 10.63 -6.46
CA PHE A 4 22.24 11.37 -7.73
C PHE A 4 23.38 11.07 -8.70
N LYS A 5 24.56 10.68 -8.18
CA LYS A 5 25.69 10.30 -9.03
C LYS A 5 25.56 8.90 -9.62
N GLN A 6 24.76 8.05 -8.98
CA GLN A 6 24.57 6.64 -9.35
C GLN A 6 23.21 6.37 -9.99
N PHE A 7 22.33 7.37 -10.05
CA PHE A 7 21.00 7.25 -10.61
C PHE A 7 21.06 6.88 -12.09
N SER A 8 20.37 5.82 -12.46
CA SER A 8 20.35 5.22 -13.82
C SER A 8 21.75 4.85 -14.38
N PHE A 9 22.73 4.68 -13.51
CA PHE A 9 24.08 4.25 -13.90
C PHE A 9 24.19 2.72 -13.80
N PRO A 10 24.95 2.04 -14.68
CA PRO A 10 25.15 0.60 -14.57
C PRO A 10 25.62 0.19 -13.16
N CYS A 11 24.98 -0.78 -12.56
CA CYS A 11 25.19 -1.20 -11.17
C CYS A 11 24.94 -0.10 -10.11
N GLY A 12 24.26 0.97 -10.48
CA GLY A 12 23.88 2.06 -9.61
C GLY A 12 22.46 1.95 -9.08
N VAL A 13 21.83 3.11 -8.86
CA VAL A 13 20.43 3.19 -8.39
C VAL A 13 19.49 3.18 -9.60
N PRO A 14 18.59 2.19 -9.75
CA PRO A 14 17.63 2.17 -10.85
C PRO A 14 16.62 3.31 -10.75
N SER A 15 16.05 3.71 -11.89
CA SER A 15 15.00 4.75 -11.95
C SER A 15 13.67 4.28 -11.36
N HIS A 16 13.43 2.99 -11.34
CA HIS A 16 12.27 2.34 -10.73
C HIS A 16 12.72 1.34 -9.67
N CYS A 17 11.89 1.10 -8.66
CA CYS A 17 12.16 0.04 -7.72
C CYS A 17 12.27 -1.29 -8.46
N ALA A 18 13.27 -2.08 -8.12
CA ALA A 18 13.55 -3.36 -8.75
C ALA A 18 13.90 -4.41 -7.69
N PRO A 19 13.69 -5.70 -7.97
CA PRO A 19 13.93 -6.78 -7.00
C PRO A 19 15.38 -6.85 -6.49
N GLU A 20 16.33 -6.30 -7.23
CA GLU A 20 17.75 -6.18 -6.81
C GLU A 20 17.94 -5.19 -5.65
N THR A 21 16.98 -4.29 -5.42
CA THR A 21 17.01 -3.40 -4.27
C THR A 21 16.60 -4.17 -3.01
N PRO A 22 17.45 -4.25 -1.97
CA PRO A 22 17.14 -5.00 -0.76
C PRO A 22 15.78 -4.59 -0.16
N GLY A 23 14.91 -5.58 0.09
CA GLY A 23 13.56 -5.38 0.61
C GLY A 23 12.51 -5.06 -0.45
N SER A 24 12.88 -4.91 -1.73
CA SER A 24 11.93 -4.75 -2.82
C SER A 24 11.49 -6.10 -3.39
N ILE A 25 10.20 -6.24 -3.69
CA ILE A 25 9.60 -7.46 -4.21
C ILE A 25 9.27 -7.30 -5.70
N ASN A 26 8.82 -6.11 -6.09
CA ASN A 26 8.27 -5.84 -7.40
C ASN A 26 9.01 -4.71 -8.12
N GLU A 27 9.04 -4.79 -9.44
CA GLU A 27 9.56 -3.75 -10.32
C GLU A 27 8.47 -2.67 -10.51
N GLY A 28 8.83 -1.41 -10.17
CA GLY A 28 7.88 -0.30 -10.13
C GLY A 28 7.47 0.25 -11.50
N GLY A 29 8.12 -0.14 -12.58
CA GLY A 29 7.83 0.31 -13.94
C GLY A 29 6.67 -0.43 -14.59
N GLU A 30 6.35 -1.64 -14.14
CA GLU A 30 5.24 -2.43 -14.65
C GLU A 30 3.99 -2.19 -13.79
N LEU A 31 3.10 -1.32 -14.26
CA LEU A 31 1.94 -0.85 -13.51
C LEU A 31 0.80 -1.87 -13.49
N GLY A 32 0.05 -1.88 -12.39
CA GLY A 32 -1.17 -2.65 -12.23
C GLY A 32 -1.03 -3.96 -11.44
N TYR A 33 0.16 -4.30 -10.95
CA TYR A 33 0.43 -5.59 -10.31
C TYR A 33 0.98 -5.50 -8.88
N SER A 34 1.34 -4.31 -8.40
CA SER A 34 2.05 -4.12 -7.12
C SER A 34 1.31 -4.74 -5.93
N ILE A 35 0.00 -4.50 -5.82
CA ILE A 35 -0.82 -5.08 -4.75
C ILE A 35 -0.91 -6.60 -4.88
N ALA A 36 -1.15 -7.13 -6.09
CA ALA A 36 -1.24 -8.57 -6.30
C ALA A 36 0.08 -9.28 -5.95
N HIS A 37 1.24 -8.70 -6.30
CA HIS A 37 2.54 -9.22 -5.91
C HIS A 37 2.75 -9.15 -4.40
N ALA A 38 2.35 -8.06 -3.74
CA ALA A 38 2.42 -7.94 -2.28
C ALA A 38 1.58 -9.02 -1.59
N PHE A 39 0.36 -9.28 -2.07
CA PHE A 39 -0.46 -10.39 -1.55
C PHE A 39 0.20 -11.74 -1.78
N GLY A 40 0.74 -12.00 -2.98
CA GLY A 40 1.45 -13.24 -3.27
C GLY A 40 2.66 -13.47 -2.34
N ALA A 41 3.37 -12.41 -1.98
CA ALA A 41 4.53 -12.51 -1.10
C ALA A 41 4.17 -12.83 0.36
N VAL A 42 3.00 -12.44 0.84
CA VAL A 42 2.58 -12.63 2.22
C VAL A 42 1.80 -13.92 2.47
N LEU A 43 1.32 -14.60 1.42
CA LEU A 43 0.69 -15.92 1.56
C LEU A 43 1.67 -16.93 2.17
N ASP A 44 1.21 -17.71 3.15
CA ASP A 44 2.02 -18.67 3.90
C ASP A 44 3.29 -18.07 4.57
N ASN A 45 3.32 -16.74 4.75
CA ASN A 45 4.45 -16.04 5.33
C ASN A 45 3.99 -15.12 6.49
N PRO A 46 3.63 -15.68 7.64
CA PRO A 46 2.92 -14.97 8.71
C PRO A 46 3.70 -13.80 9.34
N GLU A 47 5.02 -13.79 9.22
CA GLU A 47 5.86 -12.75 9.80
C GLU A 47 6.09 -11.55 8.85
N LEU A 48 5.66 -11.66 7.58
CA LEU A 48 5.91 -10.63 6.59
C LEU A 48 4.78 -9.58 6.58
N ILE A 49 5.17 -8.32 6.63
CA ILE A 49 4.31 -7.18 6.27
C ILE A 49 4.86 -6.59 4.98
N ALA A 50 4.12 -6.72 3.89
CA ALA A 50 4.49 -6.14 2.60
C ALA A 50 3.82 -4.77 2.44
N VAL A 51 4.63 -3.73 2.17
CA VAL A 51 4.13 -2.39 1.88
C VAL A 51 4.03 -2.22 0.37
N ALA A 52 2.85 -1.83 -0.13
CA ALA A 52 2.61 -1.57 -1.53
C ALA A 52 2.31 -0.08 -1.75
N VAL A 53 3.26 0.65 -2.35
CA VAL A 53 3.04 2.06 -2.74
C VAL A 53 2.42 2.09 -4.12
N VAL A 54 1.24 2.68 -4.23
CA VAL A 54 0.40 2.67 -5.44
C VAL A 54 0.05 4.10 -5.82
N GLY A 55 0.33 4.50 -7.07
CA GLY A 55 -0.20 5.75 -7.60
C GLY A 55 -1.70 5.65 -7.87
N ASP A 56 -2.43 6.75 -7.73
CA ASP A 56 -3.88 6.78 -7.98
C ASP A 56 -4.24 6.47 -9.46
N GLY A 57 -3.36 6.79 -10.39
CA GLY A 57 -3.52 6.38 -11.79
C GLY A 57 -3.39 4.87 -12.00
N GLU A 58 -2.49 4.21 -11.27
CA GLU A 58 -2.37 2.75 -11.24
C GLU A 58 -3.58 2.12 -10.53
N ALA A 59 -4.02 2.74 -9.42
CA ALA A 59 -5.09 2.24 -8.56
C ALA A 59 -6.43 2.03 -9.28
N GLU A 60 -6.71 2.79 -10.34
CA GLU A 60 -7.94 2.73 -11.12
C GLU A 60 -7.85 1.86 -12.38
N THR A 61 -6.70 1.23 -12.66
CA THR A 61 -6.44 0.52 -13.92
C THR A 61 -6.28 -0.97 -13.75
N GLY A 62 -6.78 -1.71 -14.75
CA GLY A 62 -6.52 -3.11 -14.99
C GLY A 62 -6.59 -4.02 -13.76
N PRO A 63 -5.59 -4.89 -13.61
CA PRO A 63 -5.56 -5.86 -12.53
C PRO A 63 -5.54 -5.24 -11.13
N LEU A 64 -4.96 -4.04 -10.96
CA LEU A 64 -4.89 -3.40 -9.65
C LEU A 64 -6.26 -2.97 -9.14
N ALA A 65 -7.13 -2.46 -10.01
CA ALA A 65 -8.49 -2.09 -9.64
C ALA A 65 -9.28 -3.27 -9.02
N THR A 66 -9.01 -4.48 -9.46
CA THR A 66 -9.61 -5.70 -8.89
C THR A 66 -8.85 -6.23 -7.68
N SER A 67 -7.56 -5.95 -7.58
CA SER A 67 -6.69 -6.42 -6.49
C SER A 67 -7.03 -5.82 -5.13
N TRP A 68 -7.78 -4.71 -5.07
CA TRP A 68 -8.28 -4.14 -3.82
C TRP A 68 -9.11 -5.12 -2.99
N HIS A 69 -9.69 -6.14 -3.62
CA HIS A 69 -10.46 -7.19 -2.95
C HIS A 69 -9.62 -8.35 -2.42
N SER A 70 -8.31 -8.39 -2.71
CA SER A 70 -7.44 -9.53 -2.37
C SER A 70 -7.24 -9.72 -0.87
N ASN A 71 -7.48 -8.69 -0.05
CA ASN A 71 -7.50 -8.81 1.41
C ASN A 71 -8.48 -9.88 1.93
N LYS A 72 -9.47 -10.26 1.13
CA LYS A 72 -10.47 -11.28 1.48
C LYS A 72 -9.92 -12.71 1.41
N PHE A 73 -8.77 -12.90 0.79
CA PHE A 73 -8.08 -14.19 0.70
C PHE A 73 -7.04 -14.39 1.81
N LEU A 74 -6.65 -13.34 2.52
CA LEU A 74 -5.71 -13.45 3.62
C LEU A 74 -6.32 -14.14 4.83
N ASN A 75 -5.61 -15.12 5.33
CA ASN A 75 -5.87 -15.72 6.63
C ASN A 75 -4.87 -15.15 7.65
N PRO A 76 -5.30 -14.31 8.59
CA PRO A 76 -4.37 -13.67 9.54
C PRO A 76 -3.64 -14.65 10.46
N VAL A 77 -4.07 -15.92 10.50
CA VAL A 77 -3.39 -16.97 11.27
C VAL A 77 -2.14 -17.46 10.54
N THR A 78 -2.23 -17.73 9.23
CA THR A 78 -1.18 -18.37 8.44
C THR A 78 -0.42 -17.44 7.53
N ASP A 79 -1.02 -16.30 7.20
CA ASP A 79 -0.46 -15.37 6.24
C ASP A 79 0.07 -14.11 6.93
N GLY A 80 0.91 -13.38 6.20
CA GLY A 80 1.35 -12.05 6.59
C GLY A 80 0.28 -10.98 6.36
N ALA A 81 0.69 -9.75 6.17
CA ALA A 81 -0.21 -8.63 5.91
C ALA A 81 0.30 -7.75 4.77
N VAL A 82 -0.62 -7.10 4.07
CA VAL A 82 -0.31 -6.06 3.08
C VAL A 82 -0.77 -4.72 3.62
N LEU A 83 0.11 -3.73 3.61
CA LEU A 83 -0.20 -2.34 3.90
C LEU A 83 -0.14 -1.52 2.61
N PRO A 84 -1.27 -1.25 1.94
CA PRO A 84 -1.29 -0.36 0.79
C PRO A 84 -1.10 1.10 1.22
N ILE A 85 -0.28 1.83 0.45
CA ILE A 85 -0.16 3.29 0.54
C ILE A 85 -0.52 3.85 -0.82
N MET A 86 -1.71 4.42 -0.94
CA MET A 86 -2.12 5.07 -2.17
C MET A 86 -1.64 6.51 -2.20
N ASN A 87 -0.73 6.83 -3.14
CA ASN A 87 -0.29 8.19 -3.40
C ASN A 87 -1.29 8.87 -4.33
N MET A 88 -2.18 9.66 -3.75
CA MET A 88 -3.29 10.32 -4.45
C MET A 88 -2.90 11.74 -4.84
N ASN A 89 -2.10 11.88 -5.91
CA ASN A 89 -1.67 13.17 -6.44
C ASN A 89 -2.65 13.78 -7.46
N GLY A 90 -3.68 13.03 -7.85
CA GLY A 90 -4.74 13.48 -8.74
C GLY A 90 -4.46 13.36 -10.24
N TYR A 91 -3.27 12.92 -10.64
CA TYR A 91 -2.87 12.87 -12.03
C TYR A 91 -2.21 11.54 -12.43
N LYS A 92 -2.52 11.07 -13.61
CA LYS A 92 -1.66 10.19 -14.42
C LYS A 92 -0.90 11.06 -15.42
N ILE A 93 -0.07 10.46 -16.26
CA ILE A 93 0.91 11.17 -17.13
C ILE A 93 0.36 12.47 -17.76
N SER A 94 -0.85 12.47 -18.27
CA SER A 94 -1.43 13.63 -18.98
C SER A 94 -2.86 13.99 -18.60
N ASN A 95 -3.49 13.21 -17.74
CA ASN A 95 -4.90 13.37 -17.39
C ASN A 95 -5.15 13.26 -15.90
N PRO A 96 -6.16 13.93 -15.36
CA PRO A 96 -6.64 13.69 -14.02
C PRO A 96 -7.11 12.23 -13.85
N THR A 97 -6.91 11.70 -12.66
CA THR A 97 -7.42 10.37 -12.29
C THR A 97 -8.91 10.40 -11.97
N ILE A 98 -9.55 9.24 -11.93
CA ILE A 98 -10.92 9.13 -11.42
C ILE A 98 -10.95 9.52 -9.95
N PHE A 99 -9.97 9.06 -9.16
CA PHE A 99 -9.84 9.40 -7.74
C PHE A 99 -9.75 10.91 -7.48
N ALA A 100 -9.13 11.69 -8.40
CA ALA A 100 -9.10 13.16 -8.31
C ALA A 100 -10.48 13.83 -8.42
N ARG A 101 -11.46 13.10 -8.92
CA ARG A 101 -12.85 13.58 -9.12
C ARG A 101 -13.78 13.18 -7.97
N LEU A 102 -13.30 12.32 -7.08
CA LEU A 102 -14.04 11.84 -5.92
C LEU A 102 -13.85 12.79 -4.73
N SER A 103 -14.91 12.98 -3.97
CA SER A 103 -14.83 13.61 -2.65
C SER A 103 -14.08 12.70 -1.67
N HIS A 104 -13.65 13.28 -0.56
CA HIS A 104 -13.02 12.50 0.53
C HIS A 104 -13.93 11.35 0.98
N GLU A 105 -15.21 11.60 1.18
CA GLU A 105 -16.20 10.60 1.60
C GLU A 105 -16.36 9.47 0.57
N GLU A 106 -16.36 9.79 -0.72
CA GLU A 106 -16.46 8.76 -1.77
C GLU A 106 -15.23 7.86 -1.80
N VAL A 107 -14.03 8.42 -1.63
CA VAL A 107 -12.78 7.64 -1.54
C VAL A 107 -12.81 6.74 -0.30
N GLU A 108 -13.20 7.29 0.84
CA GLU A 108 -13.33 6.53 2.08
C GLU A 108 -14.32 5.37 1.94
N ASN A 109 -15.51 5.63 1.39
CA ASN A 109 -16.55 4.63 1.20
C ASN A 109 -16.13 3.56 0.18
N PHE A 110 -15.40 3.92 -0.86
CA PHE A 110 -14.85 2.97 -1.83
C PHE A 110 -13.94 1.96 -1.15
N PHE A 111 -12.95 2.42 -0.38
CA PHE A 111 -12.01 1.53 0.29
C PHE A 111 -12.65 0.72 1.42
N LYS A 112 -13.58 1.32 2.18
CA LYS A 112 -14.39 0.56 3.16
C LYS A 112 -15.18 -0.56 2.48
N GLY A 113 -15.77 -0.32 1.31
CA GLY A 113 -16.47 -1.33 0.52
C GLY A 113 -15.56 -2.46 0.04
N CYS A 114 -14.29 -2.15 -0.21
CA CYS A 114 -13.27 -3.15 -0.52
C CYS A 114 -12.76 -3.92 0.71
N GLY A 115 -13.12 -3.51 1.92
CA GLY A 115 -12.69 -4.16 3.17
C GLY A 115 -11.42 -3.57 3.77
N TRP A 116 -11.16 -2.30 3.49
CA TRP A 116 -10.05 -1.54 4.05
C TRP A 116 -10.53 -0.50 5.06
N LYS A 117 -9.65 -0.14 5.99
CA LYS A 117 -9.77 1.02 6.87
C LYS A 117 -8.77 2.07 6.42
N PRO A 118 -9.19 3.07 5.63
CA PRO A 118 -8.28 4.09 5.14
C PRO A 118 -7.92 5.10 6.22
N TYR A 119 -6.63 5.33 6.40
CA TYR A 119 -6.05 6.44 7.13
C TYR A 119 -5.63 7.52 6.14
N PHE A 120 -6.09 8.75 6.34
CA PHE A 120 -5.76 9.85 5.46
C PHE A 120 -4.59 10.66 6.01
N VAL A 121 -3.57 10.85 5.20
CA VAL A 121 -2.43 11.74 5.48
C VAL A 121 -2.47 12.82 4.42
N GLU A 122 -2.90 14.02 4.80
CA GLU A 122 -3.18 15.11 3.89
C GLU A 122 -2.45 16.39 4.32
N GLY A 123 -1.95 17.15 3.33
CA GLY A 123 -1.31 18.44 3.54
C GLY A 123 -0.27 18.77 2.48
N ASP A 124 0.36 19.94 2.63
CA ASP A 124 1.31 20.53 1.69
C ASP A 124 2.65 20.93 2.33
N ASP A 125 2.74 20.96 3.67
CA ASP A 125 4.01 21.16 4.36
C ASP A 125 4.79 19.85 4.47
N PRO A 126 5.99 19.74 3.85
CA PRO A 126 6.74 18.48 3.81
C PRO A 126 7.12 17.94 5.20
N MET A 127 7.42 18.81 6.16
CA MET A 127 7.83 18.36 7.49
C MET A 127 6.65 17.91 8.33
N GLU A 128 5.52 18.56 8.20
CA GLU A 128 4.26 18.15 8.82
C GLU A 128 3.79 16.83 8.23
N MET A 129 3.81 16.70 6.90
CA MET A 129 3.44 15.48 6.21
C MET A 129 4.33 14.30 6.61
N HIS A 130 5.63 14.52 6.72
CA HIS A 130 6.56 13.50 7.18
C HIS A 130 6.22 13.00 8.59
N ARG A 131 5.90 13.90 9.52
CA ARG A 131 5.52 13.54 10.88
C ARG A 131 4.17 12.78 10.92
N LYS A 132 3.15 13.31 10.24
CA LYS A 132 1.84 12.65 10.13
C LYS A 132 1.96 11.25 9.53
N MET A 133 2.78 11.10 8.50
CA MET A 133 3.01 9.81 7.86
C MET A 133 3.69 8.82 8.81
N ALA A 134 4.69 9.24 9.57
CA ALA A 134 5.36 8.38 10.56
C ALA A 134 4.36 7.91 11.64
N GLU A 135 3.59 8.82 12.22
CA GLU A 135 2.57 8.51 13.22
C GLU A 135 1.50 7.54 12.66
N THR A 136 1.08 7.76 11.42
CA THR A 136 0.07 6.91 10.74
C THR A 136 0.63 5.52 10.41
N MET A 137 1.89 5.44 9.99
CA MET A 137 2.58 4.16 9.75
C MET A 137 2.66 3.33 11.03
N ASP A 138 3.05 3.95 12.14
CA ASP A 138 3.12 3.27 13.43
C ASP A 138 1.74 2.75 13.86
N ALA A 139 0.70 3.58 13.73
CA ALA A 139 -0.67 3.18 14.04
C ALA A 139 -1.18 2.03 13.16
N ALA A 140 -0.93 2.08 11.86
CA ALA A 140 -1.34 1.05 10.92
C ALA A 140 -0.62 -0.28 11.17
N ILE A 141 0.69 -0.24 11.44
CA ILE A 141 1.48 -1.44 11.76
C ILE A 141 1.01 -2.06 13.09
N GLU A 142 0.74 -1.23 14.08
CA GLU A 142 0.24 -1.74 15.36
C GLU A 142 -1.15 -2.38 15.21
N GLU A 143 -2.04 -1.79 14.41
CA GLU A 143 -3.33 -2.40 14.11
C GLU A 143 -3.20 -3.75 13.40
N ILE A 144 -2.28 -3.87 12.42
CA ILE A 144 -1.97 -5.16 11.78
C ILE A 144 -1.54 -6.20 12.81
N LYS A 145 -0.65 -5.84 13.72
CA LYS A 145 -0.18 -6.75 14.78
C LYS A 145 -1.31 -7.18 15.71
N VAL A 146 -2.21 -6.26 16.06
CA VAL A 146 -3.39 -6.59 16.88
C VAL A 146 -4.31 -7.56 16.15
N ILE A 147 -4.60 -7.34 14.86
CA ILE A 147 -5.38 -8.27 14.03
C ILE A 147 -4.75 -9.66 14.03
N GLN A 148 -3.45 -9.75 13.75
CA GLN A 148 -2.72 -11.02 13.71
C GLN A 148 -2.70 -11.71 15.08
N LYS A 149 -2.50 -10.95 16.14
CA LYS A 149 -2.52 -11.47 17.50
C LYS A 149 -3.89 -12.05 17.86
N ASN A 150 -4.96 -11.31 17.66
CA ASN A 150 -6.31 -11.76 17.96
C ASN A 150 -6.66 -13.05 17.17
N ALA A 151 -6.29 -13.11 15.91
CA ALA A 151 -6.51 -14.30 15.10
C ALA A 151 -5.72 -15.52 15.58
N ARG A 152 -4.46 -15.34 16.00
CA ARG A 152 -3.53 -16.43 16.33
C ARG A 152 -3.66 -16.89 17.77
N GLU A 153 -3.91 -15.99 18.71
CA GLU A 153 -3.97 -16.30 20.15
C GLU A 153 -5.40 -16.49 20.65
N ASP A 154 -6.34 -15.67 20.17
CA ASP A 154 -7.74 -15.63 20.64
C ASP A 154 -8.70 -16.43 19.76
N ASN A 155 -8.22 -17.00 18.63
CA ASN A 155 -9.00 -17.71 17.63
C ASN A 155 -10.21 -16.89 17.11
N ASP A 156 -10.02 -15.58 16.92
CA ASP A 156 -11.07 -14.71 16.42
C ASP A 156 -11.47 -15.16 15.00
N PRO A 157 -12.72 -15.60 14.77
CA PRO A 157 -13.19 -16.06 13.48
C PRO A 157 -13.61 -14.92 12.55
N GLU A 158 -13.62 -13.68 13.04
CA GLU A 158 -14.07 -12.55 12.25
C GLU A 158 -13.06 -12.19 11.16
N ARG A 159 -13.57 -11.89 9.98
CA ARG A 159 -12.71 -11.38 8.91
C ARG A 159 -12.25 -9.97 9.26
N PRO A 160 -10.94 -9.74 9.34
CA PRO A 160 -10.45 -8.43 9.72
C PRO A 160 -10.70 -7.37 8.64
N VAL A 161 -10.83 -6.13 9.06
CA VAL A 161 -10.73 -4.94 8.21
C VAL A 161 -9.30 -4.44 8.32
N TRP A 162 -8.54 -4.57 7.23
CA TRP A 162 -7.12 -4.24 7.20
C TRP A 162 -6.89 -2.73 7.03
N PRO A 163 -5.89 -2.15 7.70
CA PRO A 163 -5.54 -0.75 7.49
C PRO A 163 -4.92 -0.52 6.11
N MET A 164 -5.12 0.68 5.58
CA MET A 164 -4.40 1.23 4.44
C MET A 164 -4.18 2.73 4.64
N ILE A 165 -3.26 3.32 3.88
CA ILE A 165 -2.97 4.75 3.95
C ILE A 165 -3.33 5.41 2.61
N VAL A 166 -4.00 6.55 2.67
CA VAL A 166 -4.23 7.45 1.53
C VAL A 166 -3.41 8.71 1.78
N LEU A 167 -2.37 8.89 0.98
CA LEU A 167 -1.47 10.03 1.02
C LEU A 167 -1.93 11.06 -0.01
N ARG A 168 -2.28 12.28 0.42
CA ARG A 168 -2.84 13.34 -0.43
C ARG A 168 -2.26 14.72 -0.14
#